data_494cba6c7573c97d4705b9daeee2bbf9
#
_entry.id   494cba6c7573c97d4705b9daeee2bbf9
#
_cell.length_a   1.000
_cell.length_b   1.000
_cell.length_c   1.000
_cell.angle_alpha   90.00
_cell.angle_beta   90.00
_cell.angle_gamma   90.00
#
_symmetry.space_group_name_H-M   'P 1'
#
loop_
_entity.id
_entity.type
_entity.pdbx_description
1 polymer ?
#
loop_
_entity_poly.entity_id
_entity_poly.type
_entity_poly.pdbx_seq_one_letter_code
_entity_poly.pdbx_strand_id
1 'polypeptide(L)'
;QPRKITDSEQLSAIPEKELEESLRLFDEKALVTALMGASPGINDLCEKLFPAIAFEKIRNDIGRIRIEEVEKRQKEIISMINLRELERRG
;
A
#
# COMPACT_ATOMS: atom_id res chain seq x y z
N GLN A 1 -11.08 18.27 9.29
CA GLN A 1 -11.46 16.93 9.73
C GLN A 1 -10.43 15.90 9.32
N PRO A 2 -10.21 14.89 10.17
CA PRO A 2 -9.27 13.85 9.82
C PRO A 2 -9.78 13.05 8.61
N ARG A 3 -8.91 12.90 7.65
CA ARG A 3 -9.21 12.06 6.51
C ARG A 3 -8.89 10.62 6.90
N LYS A 4 -9.92 9.80 6.99
CA LYS A 4 -9.74 8.40 7.31
C LYS A 4 -9.76 7.57 6.03
N ILE A 5 -8.73 6.78 5.85
CA ILE A 5 -8.63 5.87 4.72
C ILE A 5 -9.32 4.55 5.10
N THR A 6 -10.25 4.11 4.28
CA THR A 6 -10.96 2.86 4.51
C THR A 6 -10.73 1.84 3.39
N ASP A 7 -10.09 2.26 2.30
CA ASP A 7 -10.02 1.48 1.07
C ASP A 7 -8.70 1.83 0.38
N SER A 8 -8.06 0.83 -0.24
CA SER A 8 -6.79 1.02 -0.91
C SER A 8 -6.88 2.01 -2.08
N GLU A 9 -8.06 2.17 -2.69
CA GLU A 9 -8.23 3.12 -3.79
C GLU A 9 -8.05 4.56 -3.35
N GLN A 10 -8.25 4.83 -2.06
CA GLN A 10 -8.09 6.17 -1.51
C GLN A 10 -6.62 6.56 -1.33
N LEU A 11 -5.70 5.63 -1.54
CA LEU A 11 -4.26 5.92 -1.45
C LEU A 11 -3.85 7.00 -2.45
N SER A 12 -4.53 7.08 -3.58
CA SER A 12 -4.23 8.09 -4.60
C SER A 12 -4.53 9.51 -4.13
N ALA A 13 -5.32 9.67 -3.07
CA ALA A 13 -5.65 10.99 -2.52
C ALA A 13 -4.58 11.50 -1.55
N ILE A 14 -3.62 10.66 -1.17
CA ILE A 14 -2.55 11.03 -0.24
C ILE A 14 -1.41 11.66 -1.05
N PRO A 15 -0.80 12.76 -0.55
CA PRO A 15 0.38 13.32 -1.23
C PRO A 15 1.46 12.25 -1.41
N GLU A 16 2.05 12.21 -2.59
CA GLU A 16 2.97 11.14 -2.96
C GLU A 16 4.13 10.97 -1.98
N LYS A 17 4.67 12.08 -1.48
CA LYS A 17 5.78 12.01 -0.53
C LYS A 17 5.37 11.32 0.77
N GLU A 18 4.19 11.64 1.28
CA GLU A 18 3.68 11.03 2.51
C GLU A 18 3.37 9.56 2.29
N LEU A 19 2.80 9.24 1.13
CA LEU A 19 2.48 7.86 0.78
C LEU A 19 3.76 7.03 0.70
N GLU A 20 4.79 7.57 0.05
CA GLU A 20 6.08 6.89 -0.06
C GLU A 20 6.67 6.62 1.32
N GLU A 21 6.67 7.62 2.20
CA GLU A 21 7.20 7.46 3.55
C GLU A 21 6.47 6.38 4.34
N SER A 22 5.15 6.34 4.21
CA SER A 22 4.33 5.35 4.92
C SER A 22 4.55 3.94 4.38
N LEU A 23 4.53 3.79 3.07
CA LEU A 23 4.66 2.47 2.44
C LEU A 23 6.06 1.90 2.60
N ARG A 24 7.06 2.76 2.79
CA ARG A 24 8.44 2.31 3.00
C ARG A 24 8.61 1.53 4.31
N LEU A 25 7.65 1.66 5.22
CA LEU A 25 7.68 0.94 6.49
C LEU A 25 7.33 -0.54 6.35
N PHE A 26 6.76 -0.91 5.20
CA PHE A 26 6.39 -2.30 4.95
C PHE A 26 7.46 -2.98 4.12
N ASP A 27 7.64 -4.30 4.31
CA ASP A 27 8.58 -5.01 3.47
C ASP A 27 7.98 -5.15 2.06
N GLU A 28 8.86 -5.44 1.10
CA GLU A 28 8.47 -5.50 -0.30
C GLU A 28 7.39 -6.56 -0.56
N LYS A 29 7.52 -7.71 0.10
CA LYS A 29 6.55 -8.78 -0.10
C LYS A 29 5.17 -8.40 0.42
N ALA A 30 5.11 -7.77 1.60
CA ALA A 30 3.83 -7.33 2.17
C ALA A 30 3.17 -6.28 1.27
N LEU A 31 3.96 -5.33 0.78
CA LEU A 31 3.46 -4.29 -0.10
C LEU A 31 2.92 -4.87 -1.41
N VAL A 32 3.70 -5.73 -2.06
CA VAL A 32 3.27 -6.34 -3.32
C VAL A 32 2.03 -7.21 -3.11
N THR A 33 1.98 -7.95 -2.01
CA THR A 33 0.79 -8.77 -1.69
C THR A 33 -0.47 -7.91 -1.61
N ALA A 34 -0.40 -6.80 -0.91
CA ALA A 34 -1.53 -5.88 -0.80
C ALA A 34 -1.95 -5.32 -2.16
N LEU A 35 -0.96 -5.04 -3.02
CA LEU A 35 -1.22 -4.46 -4.34
C LEU A 35 -1.81 -5.46 -5.32
N MET A 36 -1.75 -6.75 -5.03
CA MET A 36 -2.35 -7.76 -5.90
C MET A 36 -3.87 -7.62 -5.96
N GLY A 37 -4.47 -7.02 -4.96
CA GLY A 37 -5.91 -6.74 -4.96
C GLY A 37 -6.28 -5.30 -5.30
N ALA A 38 -5.29 -4.49 -5.66
CA ALA A 38 -5.53 -3.08 -5.97
C ALA A 38 -5.78 -2.87 -7.47
N SER A 39 -6.37 -1.73 -7.81
CA SER A 39 -6.61 -1.38 -9.20
C SER A 39 -5.28 -1.11 -9.93
N PRO A 40 -5.29 -1.17 -11.27
CA PRO A 40 -4.08 -0.83 -12.04
C PRO A 40 -3.53 0.57 -11.74
N GLY A 41 -4.42 1.54 -11.48
CA GLY A 41 -3.98 2.89 -11.16
C GLY A 41 -3.17 2.97 -9.88
N ILE A 42 -3.59 2.25 -8.85
CA ILE A 42 -2.86 2.19 -7.58
C ILE A 42 -1.54 1.44 -7.75
N ASN A 43 -1.55 0.35 -8.51
CA ASN A 43 -0.32 -0.39 -8.81
C ASN A 43 0.69 0.50 -9.54
N ASP A 44 0.24 1.23 -10.55
CA ASP A 44 1.10 2.14 -11.32
C ASP A 44 1.69 3.23 -10.43
N LEU A 45 0.88 3.78 -9.54
CA LEU A 45 1.35 4.79 -8.60
C LEU A 45 2.47 4.25 -7.71
N CYS A 46 2.28 3.07 -7.16
CA CYS A 46 3.28 2.47 -6.27
C CYS A 46 4.56 2.09 -7.02
N GLU A 47 4.44 1.61 -8.26
CA GLU A 47 5.62 1.31 -9.07
C GLU A 47 6.40 2.58 -9.37
N LYS A 48 5.72 3.69 -9.57
CA LYS A 48 6.35 4.98 -9.79
C LYS A 48 7.09 5.46 -8.54
N LEU A 49 6.50 5.27 -7.36
CA LEU A 49 7.09 5.70 -6.10
C LEU A 49 8.30 4.86 -5.70
N PHE A 50 8.32 3.60 -6.09
CA PHE A 50 9.37 2.65 -5.69
C PHE A 50 9.98 1.97 -6.90
N PRO A 51 10.70 2.71 -7.74
CA PRO A 51 11.26 2.13 -8.97
C PRO A 51 12.32 1.04 -8.71
N ALA A 52 12.87 1.00 -7.50
CA ALA A 52 13.86 -0.02 -7.15
C ALA A 52 13.25 -1.38 -6.80
N ILE A 53 11.94 -1.43 -6.54
CA ILE A 53 11.26 -2.68 -6.21
C ILE A 53 10.90 -3.41 -7.50
N ALA A 54 11.26 -4.69 -7.58
CA ALA A 54 10.93 -5.54 -8.72
C ALA A 54 9.54 -6.14 -8.53
N PHE A 55 8.50 -5.31 -8.69
CA PHE A 55 7.11 -5.70 -8.41
C PHE A 55 6.69 -6.95 -9.14
N GLU A 56 6.97 -7.03 -10.43
CA GLU A 56 6.55 -8.17 -11.25
C GLU A 56 7.22 -9.47 -10.79
N LYS A 57 8.52 -9.40 -10.49
CA LYS A 57 9.25 -10.56 -10.02
C LYS A 57 8.71 -11.05 -8.68
N ILE A 58 8.48 -10.13 -7.75
CA ILE A 58 7.95 -10.46 -6.44
C ILE A 58 6.55 -11.04 -6.56
N ARG A 59 5.73 -10.46 -7.42
CA ARG A 59 4.38 -10.93 -7.68
C ARG A 59 4.39 -12.37 -8.20
N ASN A 60 5.30 -12.65 -9.13
CA ASN A 60 5.47 -14.00 -9.69
C ASN A 60 5.97 -14.99 -8.63
N ASP A 61 6.87 -14.55 -7.76
CA ASP A 61 7.39 -15.39 -6.68
C ASP A 61 6.31 -15.72 -5.65
N ILE A 62 5.41 -14.78 -5.37
CA ILE A 62 4.29 -15.01 -4.47
C ILE A 62 3.31 -16.02 -5.08
N GLY A 63 3.09 -15.89 -6.40
CA GLY A 63 2.18 -16.77 -7.12
C GLY A 63 0.72 -16.60 -6.69
N ARG A 64 -0.01 -17.70 -6.60
CA ARG A 64 -1.39 -17.65 -6.17
C ARG A 64 -1.46 -17.45 -4.67
N ILE A 65 -2.35 -16.57 -4.24
CA ILE A 65 -2.51 -16.24 -2.83
C ILE A 65 -4.01 -16.10 -2.53
N ARG A 66 -4.40 -16.41 -1.31
CA ARG A 66 -5.80 -16.29 -0.90
C ARG A 66 -6.18 -14.83 -0.78
N ILE A 67 -7.42 -14.51 -1.16
CA ILE A 67 -7.92 -13.15 -1.07
C ILE A 67 -7.86 -12.63 0.38
N GLU A 68 -8.05 -13.49 1.36
CA GLU A 68 -7.98 -13.10 2.77
C GLU A 68 -6.59 -12.56 3.13
N GLU A 69 -5.54 -13.15 2.56
CA GLU A 69 -4.18 -12.68 2.82
C GLU A 69 -3.93 -11.32 2.18
N VAL A 70 -4.45 -11.12 0.97
CA VAL A 70 -4.35 -9.82 0.29
C VAL A 70 -5.08 -8.76 1.12
N GLU A 71 -6.29 -9.05 1.56
CA GLU A 71 -7.08 -8.12 2.35
C GLU A 71 -6.42 -7.81 3.69
N LYS A 72 -5.80 -8.81 4.31
CA LYS A 72 -5.08 -8.62 5.56
C LYS A 72 -3.94 -7.61 5.40
N ARG A 73 -3.16 -7.74 4.32
CA ARG A 73 -2.06 -6.80 4.07
C ARG A 73 -2.58 -5.41 3.75
N GLN A 74 -3.68 -5.31 3.00
CA GLN A 74 -4.31 -4.03 2.71
C GLN A 74 -4.76 -3.34 4.00
N LYS A 75 -5.36 -4.09 4.91
CA LYS A 75 -5.81 -3.53 6.19
C LYS A 75 -4.64 -3.06 7.04
N GLU A 76 -3.53 -3.79 7.03
CA GLU A 76 -2.34 -3.39 7.76
C GLU A 76 -1.79 -2.06 7.25
N ILE A 77 -1.74 -1.91 5.94
CA ILE A 77 -1.26 -0.67 5.32
C ILE A 77 -2.20 0.49 5.65
N ILE A 78 -3.49 0.29 5.50
CA ILE A 78 -4.49 1.31 5.78
C ILE A 78 -4.44 1.74 7.25
N SER A 79 -4.32 0.76 8.15
CA SER A 79 -4.24 1.06 9.58
C SER A 79 -2.99 1.87 9.91
N MET A 80 -1.86 1.55 9.31
CA MET A 80 -0.62 2.27 9.53
C MET A 80 -0.75 3.72 9.03
N ILE A 81 -1.32 3.90 7.86
CA ILE A 81 -1.49 5.24 7.29
C ILE A 81 -2.41 6.09 8.18
N ASN A 82 -3.51 5.51 8.65
CA ASN A 82 -4.44 6.23 9.52
C ASN A 82 -3.77 6.58 10.85
N LEU A 83 -2.96 5.68 11.39
CA LEU A 83 -2.24 5.93 12.64
C LEU A 83 -1.24 7.08 12.48
N ARG A 84 -0.49 7.08 11.39
CA ARG A 84 0.46 8.17 11.12
C ARG A 84 -0.24 9.51 10.94
N GLU A 85 -1.42 9.50 10.33
CA GLU A 85 -2.20 10.72 10.17
C GLU A 85 -2.64 11.27 11.52
N LEU A 86 -3.07 10.40 12.43
CA LEU A 86 -3.43 10.81 13.79
C LEU A 86 -2.24 11.39 14.54
N GLU A 87 -1.08 10.76 14.41
CA GLU A 87 0.15 11.24 15.07
C GLU A 87 0.57 12.61 14.56
N ARG A 88 0.41 12.85 13.26
CA ARG A 88 0.76 14.14 12.69
C ARG A 88 -0.15 15.26 13.15
N ARG A 89 -1.37 14.92 13.54
CA ARG A 89 -2.32 15.90 14.04
C ARG A 89 -2.12 16.22 15.50
N GLY A 90 -1.62 15.23 16.22
CA GLY A 90 -1.44 15.32 17.65
C GLY A 90 -0.35 16.26 18.05
#